data_91da36e8a3a5f2054ef6490a90850d23
#
_entry.id   91da36e8a3a5f2054ef6490a90850d23
#
_cell.length_a   1.000
_cell.length_b   1.000
_cell.length_c   1.000
_cell.angle_alpha   90.00
_cell.angle_beta   90.00
_cell.angle_gamma   90.00
#
_symmetry.space_group_name_H-M   'P 1'
#
loop_
_entity.id
_entity.type
_entity.pdbx_description
1 polymer ?
#
loop_
_entity_poly.entity_id
_entity_poly.type
_entity_poly.pdbx_seq_one_letter_code
_entity_poly.pdbx_strand_id
1 'polypeptide(L)'
;MLVSGPSGAGKTTLLHAIGGLLEEESYDLTGRVNTWSGDVNVGLLQQEPIHSVVAATCGRDIAFGPENHRVPREDIWPIVEDSQRRARFTMPMDHSTTKMSGGQMQRLAIAGILATNPGLLLLDEPISMLDEESATAIRDEIARMAHDRTVLVVDHHPDQWRGVLDQVVELTDHGTLKKIWDFEDFLDSREATSLPSHTSTAGEVVASTSSLDAHRPQSDDVLLGGVTMSARRGHITVVSGPSGVGKSTLLRLLAGLDVPASGELTLPDQTAWVPQNPENYLVARTAADELFASPMVPEDADLRDLVRTFGLKSILDSHPMTCSGGEKRRLAIAAALAQRPDLLLLDEPTVGLDDDRGASVLSAIRAAADSGVAVVVSSHDRQVIAMADEVVDVASYRVPDPTPNERPGEKKPAFLTTINPLVAFLIAIAGIFGSLFVRSPLVGAVGLIPAAVMAPMCSRHVKPLVVRTVPVLIAAVMLVWTTLLLHSGFTDPSAWSEATRQGLRILVFCPARSAGLGGHRPYSVG
;
A
#
# COMPACT_ATOMS: atom_id res chain seq x y z
N MET A 1 26.53 4.02 11.98
CA MET A 1 27.30 3.93 10.72
C MET A 1 26.32 3.98 9.55
N LEU A 2 26.58 4.82 8.56
CA LEU A 2 25.81 4.92 7.32
C LEU A 2 26.46 4.11 6.20
N VAL A 3 25.66 3.39 5.40
CA VAL A 3 26.13 2.76 4.15
C VAL A 3 25.60 3.60 2.99
N SER A 4 26.50 4.22 2.25
CA SER A 4 26.20 5.10 1.11
C SER A 4 26.76 4.51 -0.18
N GLY A 5 26.17 4.87 -1.30
CA GLY A 5 26.61 4.44 -2.64
C GLY A 5 25.47 4.49 -3.64
N PRO A 6 25.77 4.36 -4.94
CA PRO A 6 24.76 4.39 -6.01
C PRO A 6 23.65 3.34 -5.83
N SER A 7 22.48 3.59 -6.42
CA SER A 7 21.43 2.56 -6.48
C SER A 7 21.92 1.35 -7.27
N GLY A 8 21.67 0.14 -6.75
CA GLY A 8 22.19 -1.10 -7.32
C GLY A 8 23.59 -1.50 -6.82
N ALA A 9 24.24 -0.69 -5.98
CA ALA A 9 25.55 -1.02 -5.38
C ALA A 9 25.50 -2.16 -4.34
N GLY A 10 24.38 -2.83 -4.14
CA GLY A 10 24.25 -3.95 -3.21
C GLY A 10 24.13 -3.55 -1.74
N LYS A 11 23.72 -2.32 -1.41
CA LYS A 11 23.56 -1.85 -0.01
C LYS A 11 22.59 -2.72 0.79
N THR A 12 21.40 -2.98 0.26
CA THR A 12 20.38 -3.87 0.86
C THR A 12 20.93 -5.30 0.99
N THR A 13 21.62 -5.81 -0.06
CA THR A 13 22.25 -7.14 -0.02
C THR A 13 23.29 -7.23 1.09
N LEU A 14 24.06 -6.17 1.33
CA LEU A 14 25.01 -6.10 2.43
C LEU A 14 24.31 -6.18 3.80
N LEU A 15 23.18 -5.46 3.98
CA LEU A 15 22.38 -5.58 5.20
C LEU A 15 21.86 -7.00 5.40
N HIS A 16 21.33 -7.64 4.34
CA HIS A 16 20.87 -9.03 4.41
C HIS A 16 22.00 -10.01 4.73
N ALA A 17 23.20 -9.81 4.15
CA ALA A 17 24.37 -10.62 4.45
C ALA A 17 24.78 -10.51 5.93
N ILE A 18 24.81 -9.28 6.46
CA ILE A 18 25.14 -9.02 7.88
C ILE A 18 24.04 -9.59 8.78
N GLY A 19 22.78 -9.51 8.38
CA GLY A 19 21.62 -10.05 9.11
C GLY A 19 21.51 -11.58 9.06
N GLY A 20 22.33 -12.26 8.24
CA GLY A 20 22.26 -13.70 8.07
C GLY A 20 21.01 -14.18 7.31
N LEU A 21 20.46 -13.33 6.44
CA LEU A 21 19.22 -13.57 5.70
C LEU A 21 19.45 -13.98 4.24
N LEU A 22 20.71 -14.13 3.82
CA LEU A 22 21.01 -14.65 2.48
C LEU A 22 20.80 -16.17 2.46
N GLU A 23 19.98 -16.64 1.51
CA GLU A 23 19.76 -18.07 1.28
C GLU A 23 20.97 -18.68 0.56
N GLU A 24 21.56 -19.75 1.11
CA GLU A 24 22.78 -20.40 0.57
C GLU A 24 22.65 -20.83 -0.90
N GLU A 25 21.42 -21.12 -1.37
CA GLU A 25 21.14 -21.55 -2.73
C GLU A 25 21.05 -20.40 -3.75
N SER A 26 20.89 -19.17 -3.28
CA SER A 26 20.63 -17.99 -4.13
C SER A 26 21.86 -17.11 -4.34
N TYR A 27 22.98 -17.34 -3.61
CA TYR A 27 24.17 -16.49 -3.63
C TYR A 27 25.46 -17.30 -3.55
N ASP A 28 26.42 -16.93 -4.37
CA ASP A 28 27.81 -17.37 -4.22
C ASP A 28 28.54 -16.48 -3.19
N LEU A 29 28.54 -16.87 -1.94
CA LEU A 29 29.27 -16.15 -0.88
C LEU A 29 30.73 -16.62 -0.81
N THR A 30 31.66 -15.79 -1.26
CA THR A 30 33.12 -16.02 -1.03
C THR A 30 33.59 -15.16 0.14
N GLY A 31 34.04 -15.82 1.23
CA GLY A 31 34.47 -15.12 2.43
C GLY A 31 33.68 -15.54 3.67
N ARG A 32 33.84 -14.77 4.74
CA ARG A 32 33.11 -14.97 5.99
C ARG A 32 32.48 -13.67 6.44
N VAL A 33 31.19 -13.68 6.71
CA VAL A 33 30.56 -12.66 7.53
C VAL A 33 30.74 -13.13 8.98
N ASN A 34 31.60 -12.50 9.72
CA ASN A 34 31.72 -12.75 11.16
C ASN A 34 30.55 -12.05 11.85
N THR A 35 29.43 -12.73 11.92
CA THR A 35 28.37 -12.33 12.82
C THR A 35 28.83 -12.58 14.24
N TRP A 36 28.50 -11.65 15.11
CA TRP A 36 28.88 -11.60 16.52
C TRP A 36 28.85 -12.97 17.22
N SER A 37 29.85 -13.29 18.01
CA SER A 37 29.90 -14.49 18.85
C SER A 37 28.93 -14.29 20.04
N GLY A 38 27.68 -14.67 19.88
CA GLY A 38 26.66 -14.61 20.94
C GLY A 38 25.24 -14.50 20.35
N ASP A 39 24.24 -14.71 21.18
CA ASP A 39 22.82 -14.55 20.86
C ASP A 39 22.48 -13.05 20.69
N VAL A 40 23.07 -12.37 19.70
CA VAL A 40 22.73 -10.98 19.41
C VAL A 40 21.46 -10.99 18.56
N ASN A 41 20.39 -10.46 19.13
CA ASN A 41 19.15 -10.24 18.41
C ASN A 41 19.36 -9.17 17.34
N VAL A 42 18.98 -9.46 16.09
CA VAL A 42 19.10 -8.55 14.94
C VAL A 42 17.74 -8.02 14.58
N GLY A 43 17.59 -6.71 14.53
CA GLY A 43 16.40 -6.04 13.99
C GLY A 43 16.69 -5.55 12.58
N LEU A 44 15.92 -6.02 11.60
CA LEU A 44 16.01 -5.56 10.21
C LEU A 44 14.76 -4.81 9.80
N LEU A 45 14.91 -3.58 9.35
CA LEU A 45 13.88 -2.84 8.61
C LEU A 45 14.18 -2.94 7.13
N GLN A 46 13.22 -3.43 6.36
CA GLN A 46 13.31 -3.53 4.90
C GLN A 46 12.82 -2.22 4.24
N GLN A 47 13.33 -1.93 3.06
CA GLN A 47 12.97 -0.75 2.27
C GLN A 47 11.45 -0.67 2.02
N GLU A 48 10.78 -1.80 1.77
CA GLU A 48 9.32 -1.87 1.62
C GLU A 48 8.68 -2.40 2.92
N PRO A 49 8.04 -1.54 3.74
CA PRO A 49 7.50 -1.95 5.04
C PRO A 49 6.40 -3.00 4.95
N ILE A 50 5.72 -3.12 3.81
CA ILE A 50 4.66 -4.11 3.60
C ILE A 50 5.19 -5.55 3.73
N HIS A 51 6.46 -5.78 3.38
CA HIS A 51 7.10 -7.10 3.48
C HIS A 51 7.42 -7.48 4.93
N SER A 52 7.39 -6.52 5.85
CA SER A 52 7.62 -6.76 7.28
C SER A 52 6.34 -7.08 8.04
N VAL A 53 5.16 -6.90 7.42
CA VAL A 53 3.87 -7.12 8.08
C VAL A 53 3.49 -8.60 8.04
N VAL A 54 3.29 -9.19 9.22
CA VAL A 54 2.98 -10.64 9.37
C VAL A 54 1.59 -10.90 9.95
N ALA A 55 0.97 -9.93 10.64
CA ALA A 55 -0.31 -10.13 11.31
C ALA A 55 -1.42 -9.21 10.77
N ALA A 56 -2.67 -9.62 10.97
CA ALA A 56 -3.85 -8.90 10.47
C ALA A 56 -4.17 -7.61 11.24
N THR A 57 -3.64 -7.45 12.47
CA THR A 57 -3.86 -6.28 13.32
C THR A 57 -2.54 -5.74 13.87
N CYS A 58 -2.47 -4.42 14.07
CA CYS A 58 -1.27 -3.72 14.49
C CYS A 58 -0.66 -4.27 15.80
N GLY A 59 -1.49 -4.48 16.82
CA GLY A 59 -1.00 -4.99 18.10
C GLY A 59 -0.44 -6.41 18.01
N ARG A 60 -1.04 -7.26 17.16
CA ARG A 60 -0.54 -8.62 16.93
C ARG A 60 0.75 -8.62 16.11
N ASP A 61 0.89 -7.66 15.21
CA ASP A 61 2.08 -7.52 14.41
C ASP A 61 3.29 -7.13 15.27
N ILE A 62 3.12 -6.12 16.13
CA ILE A 62 4.18 -5.72 17.08
C ILE A 62 4.49 -6.85 18.09
N ALA A 63 3.47 -7.60 18.55
CA ALA A 63 3.63 -8.70 19.50
C ALA A 63 4.35 -9.91 18.90
N PHE A 64 4.38 -10.06 17.58
CA PHE A 64 4.95 -11.23 16.90
C PHE A 64 6.42 -11.48 17.26
N GLY A 65 7.24 -10.44 17.30
CA GLY A 65 8.64 -10.52 17.71
C GLY A 65 8.83 -11.04 19.14
N PRO A 66 8.27 -10.38 20.16
CA PRO A 66 8.28 -10.85 21.54
C PRO A 66 7.76 -12.28 21.74
N GLU A 67 6.64 -12.65 21.04
CA GLU A 67 6.11 -14.01 21.09
C GLU A 67 7.14 -15.04 20.60
N ASN A 68 7.84 -14.78 19.52
CA ASN A 68 8.89 -15.65 18.97
C ASN A 68 10.16 -15.70 19.84
N HIS A 69 10.47 -14.63 20.57
CA HIS A 69 11.58 -14.58 21.52
C HIS A 69 11.23 -15.14 22.90
N ARG A 70 10.06 -15.82 23.03
CA ARG A 70 9.59 -16.45 24.27
C ARG A 70 9.48 -15.51 25.46
N VAL A 71 9.16 -14.24 25.21
CA VAL A 71 8.84 -13.28 26.27
C VAL A 71 7.62 -13.78 27.04
N PRO A 72 7.62 -13.74 28.39
CA PRO A 72 6.46 -14.10 29.21
C PRO A 72 5.19 -13.36 28.75
N ARG A 73 4.08 -14.07 28.71
CA ARG A 73 2.80 -13.52 28.18
C ARG A 73 2.35 -12.23 28.87
N GLU A 74 2.65 -12.10 30.15
CA GLU A 74 2.34 -10.92 30.97
C GLU A 74 3.12 -9.68 30.56
N ASP A 75 4.34 -9.86 29.99
CA ASP A 75 5.25 -8.77 29.61
C ASP A 75 5.03 -8.32 28.15
N ILE A 76 4.37 -9.12 27.31
CA ILE A 76 4.23 -8.83 25.87
C ILE A 76 3.49 -7.51 25.63
N TRP A 77 2.32 -7.32 26.23
CA TRP A 77 1.52 -6.13 25.98
C TRP A 77 2.15 -4.83 26.50
N PRO A 78 2.77 -4.79 27.69
CA PRO A 78 3.58 -3.64 28.12
C PRO A 78 4.68 -3.27 27.12
N ILE A 79 5.39 -4.27 26.55
CA ILE A 79 6.41 -4.06 25.52
C ILE A 79 5.78 -3.49 24.24
N VAL A 80 4.65 -4.03 23.79
CA VAL A 80 3.93 -3.58 22.60
C VAL A 80 3.53 -2.10 22.74
N GLU A 81 2.94 -1.72 23.87
CA GLU A 81 2.51 -0.34 24.15
C GLU A 81 3.70 0.63 24.22
N ASP A 82 4.81 0.21 24.83
CA ASP A 82 6.03 1.01 24.88
C ASP A 82 6.62 1.22 23.47
N SER A 83 6.74 0.14 22.70
CA SER A 83 7.28 0.17 21.36
C SER A 83 6.42 1.00 20.40
N GLN A 84 5.09 0.91 20.53
CA GLN A 84 4.14 1.75 19.81
C GLN A 84 4.38 3.24 20.09
N ARG A 85 4.54 3.61 21.35
CA ARG A 85 4.79 4.99 21.79
C ARG A 85 6.14 5.51 21.24
N ARG A 86 7.19 4.71 21.34
CA ARG A 86 8.55 5.05 20.87
C ARG A 86 8.59 5.25 19.37
N ALA A 87 7.89 4.41 18.60
CA ALA A 87 7.77 4.53 17.14
C ALA A 87 6.81 5.65 16.70
N ARG A 88 6.21 6.42 17.62
CA ARG A 88 5.15 7.40 17.33
C ARG A 88 4.02 6.82 16.48
N PHE A 89 3.71 5.55 16.69
CA PHE A 89 2.65 4.84 15.98
C PHE A 89 1.32 5.04 16.72
N THR A 90 0.40 5.82 16.13
CA THR A 90 -0.82 6.28 16.80
C THR A 90 -2.07 5.46 16.46
N MET A 91 -1.95 4.46 15.56
CA MET A 91 -3.11 3.65 15.19
C MET A 91 -3.54 2.71 16.34
N PRO A 92 -4.85 2.43 16.47
CA PRO A 92 -5.35 1.48 17.45
C PRO A 92 -4.74 0.07 17.26
N MET A 93 -4.56 -0.67 18.35
CA MET A 93 -3.97 -2.01 18.32
C MET A 93 -4.79 -3.04 17.52
N ASP A 94 -6.09 -2.87 17.43
CA ASP A 94 -7.04 -3.70 16.68
C ASP A 94 -7.22 -3.22 15.22
N HIS A 95 -6.54 -2.13 14.82
CA HIS A 95 -6.60 -1.64 13.44
C HIS A 95 -6.00 -2.66 12.47
N SER A 96 -6.66 -2.80 11.30
CA SER A 96 -6.20 -3.72 10.26
C SER A 96 -4.94 -3.22 9.56
N THR A 97 -3.92 -4.06 9.47
CA THR A 97 -2.65 -3.75 8.79
C THR A 97 -2.82 -3.49 7.29
N THR A 98 -3.88 -4.03 6.66
CA THR A 98 -4.15 -3.84 5.22
C THR A 98 -4.75 -2.48 4.86
N LYS A 99 -5.04 -1.63 5.85
CA LYS A 99 -5.69 -0.32 5.66
C LYS A 99 -4.80 0.85 6.09
N MET A 100 -3.50 0.68 6.00
CA MET A 100 -2.52 1.68 6.42
C MET A 100 -1.84 2.35 5.23
N SER A 101 -1.44 3.63 5.43
CA SER A 101 -0.53 4.30 4.51
C SER A 101 0.91 3.76 4.65
N GLY A 102 1.78 4.03 3.65
CA GLY A 102 3.18 3.63 3.70
C GLY A 102 3.90 4.11 4.96
N GLY A 103 3.74 5.37 5.34
CA GLY A 103 4.33 5.91 6.57
C GLY A 103 3.77 5.30 7.86
N GLN A 104 2.49 4.91 7.89
CA GLN A 104 1.93 4.17 9.02
C GLN A 104 2.50 2.76 9.10
N MET A 105 2.66 2.07 7.96
CA MET A 105 3.29 0.77 7.88
C MET A 105 4.76 0.81 8.33
N GLN A 106 5.49 1.84 7.92
CA GLN A 106 6.89 2.02 8.33
C GLN A 106 7.02 2.19 9.84
N ARG A 107 6.16 3.01 10.47
CA ARG A 107 6.13 3.14 11.93
C ARG A 107 5.71 1.85 12.64
N LEU A 108 4.80 1.08 12.07
CA LEU A 108 4.44 -0.24 12.58
C LEU A 108 5.64 -1.20 12.56
N ALA A 109 6.35 -1.28 11.42
CA ALA A 109 7.55 -2.11 11.28
C ALA A 109 8.66 -1.71 12.29
N ILE A 110 8.89 -0.40 12.46
CA ILE A 110 9.82 0.11 13.48
C ILE A 110 9.36 -0.28 14.88
N ALA A 111 8.06 -0.17 15.21
CA ALA A 111 7.53 -0.60 16.51
C ALA A 111 7.77 -2.10 16.75
N GLY A 112 7.59 -2.94 15.72
CA GLY A 112 7.89 -4.36 15.77
C GLY A 112 9.36 -4.66 16.07
N ILE A 113 10.27 -3.93 15.45
CA ILE A 113 11.71 -4.03 15.70
C ILE A 113 12.06 -3.59 17.13
N LEU A 114 11.53 -2.44 17.55
CA LEU A 114 11.77 -1.94 18.92
C LEU A 114 11.29 -2.92 19.99
N ALA A 115 10.20 -3.65 19.74
CA ALA A 115 9.64 -4.63 20.65
C ALA A 115 10.57 -5.84 20.88
N THR A 116 11.45 -6.16 19.94
CA THR A 116 12.42 -7.25 20.08
C THR A 116 13.68 -6.83 20.81
N ASN A 117 13.85 -5.54 21.08
CA ASN A 117 15.01 -4.96 21.77
C ASN A 117 16.36 -5.44 21.18
N PRO A 118 16.63 -5.24 19.87
CA PRO A 118 17.78 -5.81 19.18
C PRO A 118 19.10 -5.16 19.61
N GLY A 119 20.20 -5.93 19.63
CA GLY A 119 21.56 -5.42 19.85
C GLY A 119 22.21 -4.90 18.57
N LEU A 120 21.73 -5.36 17.41
CA LEU A 120 22.15 -4.89 16.08
C LEU A 120 20.91 -4.43 15.31
N LEU A 121 20.91 -3.17 14.87
CA LEU A 121 19.87 -2.61 13.99
C LEU A 121 20.42 -2.46 12.58
N LEU A 122 19.69 -3.02 11.63
CA LEU A 122 19.94 -2.91 10.20
C LEU A 122 18.72 -2.20 9.59
N LEU A 123 18.90 -0.98 9.12
CA LEU A 123 17.80 -0.11 8.71
C LEU A 123 18.00 0.31 7.25
N ASP A 124 17.09 -0.13 6.39
CA ASP A 124 17.07 0.23 4.96
C ASP A 124 16.04 1.32 4.73
N GLU A 125 16.48 2.55 4.46
CA GLU A 125 15.69 3.76 4.25
C GLU A 125 14.61 3.99 5.33
N PRO A 126 14.96 4.05 6.63
CA PRO A 126 14.00 4.01 7.72
C PRO A 126 13.05 5.22 7.80
N ILE A 127 13.35 6.31 7.11
CA ILE A 127 12.59 7.55 7.17
C ILE A 127 12.03 8.01 5.81
N SER A 128 12.27 7.26 4.73
CA SER A 128 11.94 7.65 3.34
C SER A 128 10.44 7.89 3.08
N MET A 129 9.55 7.22 3.84
CA MET A 129 8.09 7.35 3.70
C MET A 129 7.43 8.22 4.78
N LEU A 130 8.24 8.87 5.61
CA LEU A 130 7.76 9.66 6.75
C LEU A 130 7.76 11.14 6.42
N ASP A 131 6.81 11.87 7.00
CA ASP A 131 6.86 13.33 7.07
C ASP A 131 7.99 13.78 8.00
N GLU A 132 8.42 15.03 7.89
CA GLU A 132 9.58 15.58 8.61
C GLU A 132 9.46 15.46 10.14
N GLU A 133 8.27 15.64 10.70
CA GLU A 133 8.04 15.49 12.15
C GLU A 133 8.22 14.04 12.58
N SER A 134 7.62 13.10 11.84
CA SER A 134 7.76 11.66 12.10
C SER A 134 9.18 11.18 11.86
N ALA A 135 9.85 11.63 10.79
CA ALA A 135 11.24 11.31 10.49
C ALA A 135 12.18 11.77 11.59
N THR A 136 12.00 13.00 12.10
CA THR A 136 12.78 13.52 13.22
C THR A 136 12.60 12.68 14.47
N ALA A 137 11.37 12.33 14.83
CA ALA A 137 11.10 11.52 16.01
C ALA A 137 11.73 10.11 15.92
N ILE A 138 11.74 9.50 14.73
CA ILE A 138 12.38 8.21 14.50
C ILE A 138 13.91 8.33 14.53
N ARG A 139 14.49 9.38 13.96
CA ARG A 139 15.94 9.65 14.07
C ARG A 139 16.39 9.80 15.53
N ASP A 140 15.62 10.55 16.33
CA ASP A 140 15.89 10.72 17.77
C ASP A 140 15.83 9.38 18.52
N GLU A 141 14.90 8.49 18.13
CA GLU A 141 14.82 7.14 18.71
C GLU A 141 16.02 6.29 18.31
N ILE A 142 16.40 6.31 17.03
CA ILE A 142 17.59 5.60 16.54
C ILE A 142 18.86 6.16 17.21
N ALA A 143 18.97 7.48 17.38
CA ALA A 143 20.10 8.11 18.08
C ALA A 143 20.20 7.62 19.53
N ARG A 144 19.09 7.51 20.25
CA ARG A 144 19.06 6.94 21.61
C ARG A 144 19.54 5.49 21.65
N MET A 145 19.15 4.69 20.66
CA MET A 145 19.56 3.29 20.57
C MET A 145 21.04 3.14 20.18
N ALA A 146 21.57 4.05 19.37
CA ALA A 146 22.97 4.02 18.92
C ALA A 146 24.00 4.21 20.05
N HIS A 147 23.59 4.69 21.24
CA HIS A 147 24.48 4.84 22.39
C HIS A 147 25.00 3.51 22.94
N ASP A 148 24.19 2.45 22.92
CA ASP A 148 24.50 1.15 23.51
C ASP A 148 24.42 -0.03 22.53
N ARG A 149 24.15 0.26 21.25
CA ARG A 149 23.91 -0.73 20.20
C ARG A 149 24.62 -0.37 18.92
N THR A 150 24.80 -1.40 18.08
CA THR A 150 25.31 -1.18 16.74
C THR A 150 24.15 -0.88 15.79
N VAL A 151 24.24 0.24 15.09
CA VAL A 151 23.24 0.68 14.11
C VAL A 151 23.92 0.86 12.75
N LEU A 152 23.41 0.15 11.74
CA LEU A 152 23.72 0.36 10.34
C LEU A 152 22.48 0.92 9.64
N VAL A 153 22.65 2.03 8.95
CA VAL A 153 21.60 2.68 8.17
C VAL A 153 22.02 2.72 6.71
N VAL A 154 21.16 2.32 5.81
CA VAL A 154 21.23 2.65 4.38
C VAL A 154 20.28 3.80 4.15
N ASP A 155 20.77 4.90 3.59
CA ASP A 155 19.94 6.04 3.25
C ASP A 155 20.57 6.84 2.09
N HIS A 156 19.73 7.48 1.30
CA HIS A 156 20.14 8.31 0.18
C HIS A 156 20.38 9.78 0.58
N HIS A 157 19.90 10.20 1.76
CA HIS A 157 20.01 11.56 2.29
C HIS A 157 20.88 11.59 3.55
N PRO A 158 22.21 11.50 3.43
CA PRO A 158 23.12 11.43 4.56
C PRO A 158 23.05 12.65 5.48
N ASP A 159 22.77 13.82 4.95
CA ASP A 159 22.62 15.07 5.71
C ASP A 159 21.57 14.99 6.83
N GLN A 160 20.54 14.15 6.65
CA GLN A 160 19.51 13.92 7.65
C GLN A 160 20.01 13.16 8.88
N TRP A 161 21.15 12.48 8.78
CA TRP A 161 21.75 11.65 9.85
C TRP A 161 22.86 12.37 10.61
N ARG A 162 23.08 13.66 10.35
CA ARG A 162 24.08 14.48 11.02
C ARG A 162 23.85 14.47 12.54
N GLY A 163 24.91 14.19 13.30
CA GLY A 163 24.85 14.08 14.76
C GLY A 163 24.22 12.80 15.32
N VAL A 164 23.81 11.86 14.46
CA VAL A 164 23.26 10.54 14.84
C VAL A 164 24.22 9.42 14.53
N LEU A 165 24.94 9.51 13.42
CA LEU A 165 25.87 8.49 12.94
C LEU A 165 27.28 9.05 12.86
N ASP A 166 28.29 8.21 13.17
CA ASP A 166 29.69 8.64 13.31
C ASP A 166 30.51 8.39 12.04
N GLN A 167 30.16 7.39 11.24
CA GLN A 167 30.95 6.93 10.10
C GLN A 167 30.08 6.64 8.89
N VAL A 168 30.71 6.77 7.70
CA VAL A 168 30.08 6.39 6.42
C VAL A 168 30.94 5.35 5.72
N VAL A 169 30.31 4.24 5.33
CA VAL A 169 30.88 3.23 4.43
C VAL A 169 30.42 3.55 3.02
N GLU A 170 31.30 4.05 2.18
CA GLU A 170 31.00 4.38 0.79
C GLU A 170 31.30 3.19 -0.12
N LEU A 171 30.28 2.74 -0.88
CA LEU A 171 30.39 1.69 -1.88
C LEU A 171 30.51 2.28 -3.30
N THR A 172 31.24 1.57 -4.17
CA THR A 172 31.28 1.87 -5.61
C THR A 172 30.00 1.33 -6.29
N ASP A 173 29.80 1.66 -7.56
CA ASP A 173 28.76 1.14 -8.45
C ASP A 173 28.78 -0.40 -8.62
N HIS A 174 29.96 -1.02 -8.37
CA HIS A 174 30.14 -2.48 -8.38
C HIS A 174 30.05 -3.13 -7.00
N GLY A 175 29.59 -2.41 -5.98
CA GLY A 175 29.40 -2.92 -4.62
C GLY A 175 30.71 -3.16 -3.84
N THR A 176 31.85 -2.66 -4.33
CA THR A 176 33.10 -2.76 -3.59
C THR A 176 33.26 -1.58 -2.64
N LEU A 177 33.96 -1.80 -1.52
CA LEU A 177 34.28 -0.73 -0.57
C LEU A 177 35.15 0.32 -1.27
N LYS A 178 34.67 1.57 -1.35
CA LYS A 178 35.43 2.69 -1.87
C LYS A 178 36.25 3.35 -0.77
N LYS A 179 35.61 3.70 0.33
CA LYS A 179 36.25 4.35 1.49
C LYS A 179 35.38 4.25 2.74
N ILE A 180 35.98 4.29 3.90
CA ILE A 180 35.30 4.57 5.17
C ILE A 180 35.66 6.00 5.55
N TRP A 181 34.65 6.81 5.80
CA TRP A 181 34.76 8.21 6.12
C TRP A 181 34.38 8.47 7.57
N ASP A 182 34.93 9.52 8.19
CA ASP A 182 34.22 10.22 9.25
C ASP A 182 32.96 10.87 8.68
N PHE A 183 31.91 10.97 9.48
CA PHE A 183 30.60 11.40 8.96
C PHE A 183 30.62 12.85 8.46
N GLU A 184 31.24 13.76 9.20
CA GLU A 184 31.33 15.17 8.81
C GLU A 184 32.24 15.36 7.59
N ASP A 185 33.40 14.68 7.54
CA ASP A 185 34.30 14.72 6.38
C ASP A 185 33.60 14.23 5.11
N PHE A 186 32.70 13.25 5.23
CA PHE A 186 31.91 12.77 4.10
C PHE A 186 30.92 13.82 3.61
N LEU A 187 30.18 14.48 4.50
CA LEU A 187 29.26 15.55 4.13
C LEU A 187 29.98 16.73 3.48
N ASP A 188 31.13 17.12 4.01
CA ASP A 188 31.93 18.22 3.46
C ASP A 188 32.49 17.90 2.06
N SER A 189 32.71 16.60 1.76
CA SER A 189 33.20 16.14 0.45
C SER A 189 32.12 16.17 -0.66
N ARG A 190 30.84 16.32 -0.31
CA ARG A 190 29.72 16.37 -1.27
C ARG A 190 29.49 17.81 -1.71
N GLU A 191 29.70 18.09 -2.99
CA GLU A 191 29.30 19.35 -3.58
C GLU A 191 27.76 19.47 -3.52
N ALA A 192 27.27 20.60 -3.02
CA ALA A 192 25.83 20.89 -3.04
C ALA A 192 25.35 20.94 -4.49
N THR A 193 24.56 19.98 -4.90
CA THR A 193 23.92 19.98 -6.22
C THR A 193 22.94 21.13 -6.29
N SER A 194 23.36 22.26 -6.87
CA SER A 194 22.50 23.42 -7.04
C SER A 194 21.53 23.17 -8.20
N LEU A 195 20.24 23.09 -7.91
CA LEU A 195 19.21 23.12 -8.94
C LEU A 195 19.16 24.52 -9.59
N PRO A 196 19.03 24.63 -10.92
CA PRO A 196 18.92 25.91 -11.59
C PRO A 196 17.66 26.66 -11.10
N SER A 197 17.84 27.89 -10.62
CA SER A 197 16.73 28.80 -10.32
C SER A 197 16.04 29.19 -11.63
N HIS A 198 14.76 28.95 -11.75
CA HIS A 198 13.97 29.28 -12.93
C HIS A 198 12.89 30.32 -12.57
N THR A 199 12.73 31.31 -13.43
CA THR A 199 11.58 32.21 -13.42
C THR A 199 10.72 31.86 -14.65
N SER A 200 9.70 31.03 -14.47
CA SER A 200 8.74 30.75 -15.53
C SER A 200 7.64 31.81 -15.57
N THR A 201 7.24 32.22 -16.76
CA THR A 201 6.01 33.00 -16.94
C THR A 201 4.81 32.04 -16.97
N ALA A 202 3.84 32.27 -16.07
CA ALA A 202 2.65 31.46 -15.97
C ALA A 202 1.90 31.37 -17.30
N GLY A 203 1.74 30.15 -17.81
CA GLY A 203 0.91 29.84 -18.98
C GLY A 203 -0.58 29.74 -18.65
N GLU A 204 -1.34 29.25 -19.63
CA GLU A 204 -2.78 28.99 -19.50
C GLU A 204 -3.07 27.94 -18.41
N VAL A 205 -4.22 28.07 -17.72
CA VAL A 205 -4.70 27.08 -16.77
C VAL A 205 -5.17 25.84 -17.53
N VAL A 206 -4.59 24.69 -17.22
CA VAL A 206 -4.89 23.40 -17.85
C VAL A 206 -5.86 22.59 -17.00
N ALA A 207 -5.68 22.62 -15.68
CA ALA A 207 -6.58 21.99 -14.73
C ALA A 207 -6.82 22.93 -13.54
N SER A 208 -8.01 22.86 -12.97
CA SER A 208 -8.35 23.65 -11.79
C SER A 208 -9.37 22.98 -10.91
N THR A 209 -9.28 23.28 -9.61
CA THR A 209 -10.29 22.93 -8.62
C THR A 209 -10.85 24.20 -8.00
N SER A 210 -12.15 24.25 -7.72
CA SER A 210 -12.81 25.35 -7.02
C SER A 210 -13.67 24.80 -5.90
N SER A 211 -13.33 25.12 -4.67
CA SER A 211 -14.01 24.65 -3.45
C SER A 211 -14.29 23.15 -3.47
N LEU A 212 -13.31 22.35 -3.92
CA LEU A 212 -13.46 20.92 -4.13
C LEU A 212 -13.33 20.17 -2.82
N ASP A 213 -14.30 19.28 -2.55
CA ASP A 213 -14.26 18.34 -1.44
C ASP A 213 -13.86 16.95 -1.94
N ALA A 214 -12.96 16.30 -1.23
CA ALA A 214 -12.49 14.95 -1.52
C ALA A 214 -12.93 13.96 -0.45
N HIS A 215 -13.46 12.81 -0.88
CA HIS A 215 -13.81 11.72 0.04
C HIS A 215 -12.57 11.00 0.60
N ARG A 216 -12.72 10.41 1.79
CA ARG A 216 -11.77 9.40 2.28
C ARG A 216 -11.84 8.16 1.41
N PRO A 217 -10.72 7.49 1.15
CA PRO A 217 -10.75 6.21 0.46
C PRO A 217 -11.72 5.23 1.14
N GLN A 218 -12.65 4.67 0.37
CA GLN A 218 -13.65 3.68 0.83
C GLN A 218 -14.64 4.19 1.90
N SER A 219 -14.82 5.50 2.05
CA SER A 219 -15.78 6.14 2.97
C SER A 219 -16.48 7.30 2.27
N ASP A 220 -17.68 7.64 2.73
CA ASP A 220 -18.39 8.84 2.30
C ASP A 220 -17.97 10.09 3.09
N ASP A 221 -17.06 9.93 4.07
CA ASP A 221 -16.56 11.06 4.86
C ASP A 221 -15.62 11.94 4.04
N VAL A 222 -15.69 13.26 4.26
CA VAL A 222 -14.81 14.22 3.61
C VAL A 222 -13.42 14.17 4.25
N LEU A 223 -12.40 14.04 3.43
CA LEU A 223 -10.98 14.07 3.81
C LEU A 223 -10.39 15.47 3.68
N LEU A 224 -10.63 16.10 2.53
CA LEU A 224 -10.20 17.45 2.21
C LEU A 224 -11.44 18.27 1.87
N GLY A 225 -11.53 19.49 2.38
CA GLY A 225 -12.66 20.37 2.14
C GLY A 225 -12.24 21.72 1.54
N GLY A 226 -12.91 22.13 0.47
CA GLY A 226 -12.76 23.44 -0.13
C GLY A 226 -11.46 23.65 -0.91
N VAL A 227 -10.83 22.60 -1.43
CA VAL A 227 -9.55 22.70 -2.16
C VAL A 227 -9.70 23.58 -3.40
N THR A 228 -8.90 24.62 -3.48
CA THR A 228 -8.85 25.53 -4.63
C THR A 228 -7.41 25.66 -5.09
N MET A 229 -7.13 25.18 -6.31
CA MET A 229 -5.81 25.24 -6.95
C MET A 229 -5.92 25.29 -8.47
N SER A 230 -4.82 25.63 -9.14
CA SER A 230 -4.74 25.58 -10.60
C SER A 230 -3.40 25.02 -11.06
N ALA A 231 -3.43 24.15 -12.06
CA ALA A 231 -2.24 23.69 -12.76
C ALA A 231 -2.12 24.45 -14.09
N ARG A 232 -0.95 25.03 -14.35
CA ARG A 232 -0.72 25.90 -15.50
C ARG A 232 0.35 25.34 -16.44
N ARG A 233 0.20 25.57 -17.73
CA ARG A 233 1.24 25.21 -18.72
C ARG A 233 2.57 25.86 -18.35
N GLY A 234 3.63 25.05 -18.41
CA GLY A 234 4.98 25.53 -18.12
C GLY A 234 5.31 25.63 -16.63
N HIS A 235 4.38 25.29 -15.74
CA HIS A 235 4.57 25.39 -14.29
C HIS A 235 4.60 24.02 -13.63
N ILE A 236 5.38 23.94 -12.55
CA ILE A 236 5.40 22.85 -11.59
C ILE A 236 4.67 23.30 -10.33
N THR A 237 3.51 22.71 -10.06
CA THR A 237 2.77 22.90 -8.81
C THR A 237 3.09 21.75 -7.87
N VAL A 238 3.64 22.02 -6.69
CA VAL A 238 3.92 21.01 -5.69
C VAL A 238 2.80 20.95 -4.67
N VAL A 239 2.20 19.77 -4.51
CA VAL A 239 1.21 19.43 -3.50
C VAL A 239 1.95 18.90 -2.27
N SER A 240 2.06 19.73 -1.25
CA SER A 240 2.86 19.51 -0.05
C SER A 240 1.96 19.17 1.17
N GLY A 241 2.53 18.57 2.19
CA GLY A 241 1.87 18.26 3.45
C GLY A 241 2.28 16.92 4.06
N PRO A 242 1.92 16.66 5.33
CA PRO A 242 2.28 15.44 6.05
C PRO A 242 1.81 14.16 5.35
N SER A 243 2.43 13.03 5.70
CA SER A 243 1.99 11.72 5.20
C SER A 243 0.54 11.44 5.65
N GLY A 244 -0.29 10.92 4.72
CA GLY A 244 -1.70 10.62 4.99
C GLY A 244 -2.65 11.82 5.04
N VAL A 245 -2.19 13.04 4.73
CA VAL A 245 -3.05 14.24 4.69
C VAL A 245 -4.06 14.24 3.55
N GLY A 246 -3.78 13.50 2.45
CA GLY A 246 -4.67 13.42 1.28
C GLY A 246 -4.03 13.82 -0.04
N LYS A 247 -2.68 13.95 -0.13
CA LYS A 247 -1.97 14.30 -1.37
C LYS A 247 -2.34 13.38 -2.54
N SER A 248 -2.17 12.07 -2.35
CA SER A 248 -2.51 11.08 -3.38
C SER A 248 -4.01 11.07 -3.73
N THR A 249 -4.89 11.37 -2.76
CA THR A 249 -6.34 11.51 -3.01
C THR A 249 -6.61 12.69 -3.95
N LEU A 250 -5.94 13.82 -3.72
CA LEU A 250 -6.06 14.99 -4.60
C LEU A 250 -5.52 14.68 -6.00
N LEU A 251 -4.36 14.01 -6.10
CA LEU A 251 -3.81 13.61 -7.40
C LEU A 251 -4.74 12.67 -8.16
N ARG A 252 -5.40 11.71 -7.48
CA ARG A 252 -6.37 10.80 -8.10
C ARG A 252 -7.59 11.53 -8.65
N LEU A 253 -8.07 12.57 -7.96
CA LEU A 253 -9.13 13.45 -8.47
C LEU A 253 -8.67 14.20 -9.73
N LEU A 254 -7.46 14.78 -9.70
CA LEU A 254 -6.85 15.45 -10.86
C LEU A 254 -6.55 14.48 -12.02
N ALA A 255 -6.38 13.19 -11.75
CA ALA A 255 -6.25 12.14 -12.76
C ALA A 255 -7.61 11.67 -13.32
N GLY A 256 -8.74 12.17 -12.80
CA GLY A 256 -10.07 11.72 -13.18
C GLY A 256 -10.43 10.30 -12.73
N LEU A 257 -9.66 9.73 -11.80
CA LEU A 257 -9.86 8.37 -11.29
C LEU A 257 -10.88 8.29 -10.16
N ASP A 258 -11.09 9.39 -9.46
CA ASP A 258 -12.07 9.52 -8.40
C ASP A 258 -13.02 10.69 -8.73
N VAL A 259 -14.21 10.66 -8.13
CA VAL A 259 -15.21 11.73 -8.28
C VAL A 259 -15.19 12.60 -7.03
N PRO A 260 -15.18 13.94 -7.15
CA PRO A 260 -15.24 14.83 -6.00
C PRO A 260 -16.54 14.67 -5.22
N ALA A 261 -16.48 14.89 -3.89
CA ALA A 261 -17.66 14.90 -3.03
C ALA A 261 -18.54 16.12 -3.33
N SER A 262 -17.92 17.26 -3.57
CA SER A 262 -18.57 18.51 -3.99
C SER A 262 -17.55 19.45 -4.64
N GLY A 263 -18.00 20.60 -5.16
CA GLY A 263 -17.16 21.59 -5.82
C GLY A 263 -16.97 21.33 -7.31
N GLU A 264 -16.10 22.12 -7.94
CA GLU A 264 -15.85 22.04 -9.38
C GLU A 264 -14.44 21.53 -9.66
N LEU A 265 -14.33 20.66 -10.66
CA LEU A 265 -13.08 20.08 -11.16
C LEU A 265 -13.04 20.21 -12.68
N THR A 266 -12.04 20.91 -13.20
CA THR A 266 -11.79 21.01 -14.65
C THR A 266 -10.49 20.27 -14.98
N LEU A 267 -10.53 19.37 -15.96
CA LEU A 267 -9.41 18.56 -16.39
C LEU A 267 -9.19 18.68 -17.90
N PRO A 268 -7.95 18.55 -18.39
CA PRO A 268 -7.67 18.46 -19.83
C PRO A 268 -8.00 17.06 -20.36
N ASP A 269 -8.01 16.94 -21.70
CA ASP A 269 -8.25 15.66 -22.37
C ASP A 269 -7.10 14.64 -22.19
N GLN A 270 -5.86 15.15 -22.05
CA GLN A 270 -4.67 14.31 -21.95
C GLN A 270 -3.99 14.51 -20.59
N THR A 271 -4.24 13.59 -19.68
CA THR A 271 -3.61 13.54 -18.37
C THR A 271 -2.83 12.24 -18.22
N ALA A 272 -1.56 12.33 -17.82
CA ALA A 272 -0.76 11.17 -17.42
C ALA A 272 -0.52 11.20 -15.92
N TRP A 273 -0.63 10.05 -15.27
CA TRP A 273 -0.44 9.91 -13.83
C TRP A 273 0.53 8.77 -13.51
N VAL A 274 1.54 9.06 -12.71
CA VAL A 274 2.48 8.07 -12.17
C VAL A 274 2.24 7.96 -10.66
N PRO A 275 1.76 6.81 -10.17
CA PRO A 275 1.49 6.60 -8.76
C PRO A 275 2.78 6.44 -7.94
N GLN A 276 2.66 6.55 -6.62
CA GLN A 276 3.76 6.36 -5.67
C GLN A 276 4.44 5.00 -5.82
N ASN A 277 3.67 3.94 -6.07
CA ASN A 277 4.21 2.62 -6.43
C ASN A 277 4.21 2.44 -7.96
N PRO A 278 5.37 2.51 -8.62
CA PRO A 278 5.47 2.40 -10.07
C PRO A 278 5.03 1.03 -10.62
N GLU A 279 5.04 -0.03 -9.82
CA GLU A 279 4.60 -1.37 -10.23
C GLU A 279 3.13 -1.40 -10.66
N ASN A 280 2.31 -0.51 -10.08
CA ASN A 280 0.90 -0.38 -10.45
C ASN A 280 0.68 0.26 -11.83
N TYR A 281 1.73 0.81 -12.43
CA TYR A 281 1.68 1.50 -13.73
C TYR A 281 2.21 0.63 -14.86
N LEU A 282 3.21 -0.21 -14.60
CA LEU A 282 3.94 -0.98 -15.60
C LEU A 282 3.17 -2.24 -16.02
N VAL A 283 2.89 -2.38 -17.32
CA VAL A 283 2.02 -3.44 -17.87
C VAL A 283 2.67 -4.28 -19.00
N ALA A 284 3.75 -3.78 -19.62
CA ALA A 284 4.38 -4.42 -20.76
C ALA A 284 5.36 -5.55 -20.37
N ARG A 285 5.80 -6.32 -21.38
CA ARG A 285 6.75 -7.43 -21.19
C ARG A 285 8.20 -6.97 -21.14
N THR A 286 8.53 -5.89 -21.83
CA THR A 286 9.86 -5.30 -21.82
C THR A 286 9.77 -3.82 -21.49
N ALA A 287 10.86 -3.25 -20.98
CA ALA A 287 10.92 -1.81 -20.70
C ALA A 287 10.83 -0.98 -22.00
N ALA A 288 11.30 -1.52 -23.12
CA ALA A 288 11.13 -0.88 -24.42
C ALA A 288 9.64 -0.82 -24.82
N ASP A 289 8.91 -1.94 -24.68
CA ASP A 289 7.48 -2.00 -24.99
C ASP A 289 6.66 -1.09 -24.05
N GLU A 290 7.11 -0.93 -22.79
CA GLU A 290 6.44 -0.06 -21.82
C GLU A 290 6.38 1.39 -22.27
N LEU A 291 7.41 1.90 -22.93
CA LEU A 291 7.43 3.25 -23.48
C LEU A 291 6.37 3.48 -24.57
N PHE A 292 5.89 2.41 -25.20
CA PHE A 292 4.85 2.42 -26.22
C PHE A 292 3.53 1.79 -25.75
N ALA A 293 3.42 1.42 -24.48
CA ALA A 293 2.25 0.70 -23.94
C ALA A 293 0.95 1.51 -24.02
N SER A 294 1.04 2.83 -23.95
CA SER A 294 -0.13 3.70 -24.09
C SER A 294 -0.50 3.90 -25.56
N PRO A 295 -1.80 3.76 -25.92
CA PRO A 295 -2.27 4.05 -27.28
C PRO A 295 -2.11 5.53 -27.70
N MET A 296 -1.79 6.42 -26.75
CA MET A 296 -1.51 7.83 -27.00
C MET A 296 -0.10 8.06 -27.56
N VAL A 297 0.79 7.08 -27.47
CA VAL A 297 2.16 7.15 -28.03
C VAL A 297 2.14 6.64 -29.46
N PRO A 298 2.52 7.47 -30.47
CA PRO A 298 2.62 7.00 -31.84
C PRO A 298 3.68 5.89 -31.97
N GLU A 299 3.40 4.86 -32.80
CA GLU A 299 4.33 3.74 -33.01
C GLU A 299 5.69 4.19 -33.58
N ASP A 300 5.74 5.30 -34.31
CA ASP A 300 6.93 5.91 -34.89
C ASP A 300 7.55 7.01 -34.03
N ALA A 301 7.11 7.17 -32.78
CA ALA A 301 7.62 8.19 -31.87
C ALA A 301 9.12 7.97 -31.61
N ASP A 302 9.91 9.05 -31.73
CA ASP A 302 11.32 9.02 -31.35
C ASP A 302 11.44 9.28 -29.84
N LEU A 303 11.68 8.22 -29.07
CA LEU A 303 11.81 8.25 -27.63
C LEU A 303 13.27 8.15 -27.14
N ARG A 304 14.27 8.26 -28.07
CA ARG A 304 15.71 8.15 -27.74
C ARG A 304 16.15 9.16 -26.68
N ASP A 305 15.61 10.36 -26.72
CA ASP A 305 15.93 11.38 -25.75
C ASP A 305 15.40 11.03 -24.36
N LEU A 306 14.18 10.50 -24.25
CA LEU A 306 13.65 9.98 -22.98
C LEU A 306 14.50 8.82 -22.46
N VAL A 307 14.82 7.84 -23.31
CA VAL A 307 15.67 6.71 -22.93
C VAL A 307 17.03 7.18 -22.38
N ARG A 308 17.62 8.18 -23.02
CA ARG A 308 18.92 8.76 -22.59
C ARG A 308 18.78 9.50 -21.28
N THR A 309 17.79 10.40 -21.17
CA THR A 309 17.57 11.26 -19.99
C THR A 309 17.29 10.45 -18.73
N PHE A 310 16.48 9.41 -18.86
CA PHE A 310 16.15 8.53 -17.74
C PHE A 310 17.13 7.36 -17.55
N GLY A 311 18.19 7.25 -18.36
CA GLY A 311 19.20 6.20 -18.26
C GLY A 311 18.65 4.78 -18.38
N LEU A 312 17.69 4.56 -19.32
CA LEU A 312 16.97 3.30 -19.46
C LEU A 312 17.64 2.32 -20.42
N LYS A 313 18.73 2.70 -21.08
CA LYS A 313 19.36 1.91 -22.15
C LYS A 313 19.71 0.48 -21.74
N SER A 314 20.19 0.30 -20.48
CA SER A 314 20.63 -1.00 -19.96
C SER A 314 19.48 -1.96 -19.65
N ILE A 315 18.25 -1.45 -19.52
CA ILE A 315 17.08 -2.24 -19.09
C ILE A 315 16.03 -2.41 -20.18
N LEU A 316 16.24 -1.87 -21.40
CA LEU A 316 15.22 -1.88 -22.46
C LEU A 316 14.69 -3.29 -22.77
N ASP A 317 15.57 -4.31 -22.77
CA ASP A 317 15.21 -5.71 -23.03
C ASP A 317 14.74 -6.47 -21.78
N SER A 318 14.78 -5.83 -20.60
CA SER A 318 14.42 -6.46 -19.34
C SER A 318 12.91 -6.38 -19.10
N HIS A 319 12.37 -7.39 -18.37
CA HIS A 319 10.99 -7.31 -17.90
C HIS A 319 10.89 -6.23 -16.80
N PRO A 320 9.93 -5.29 -16.87
CA PRO A 320 9.84 -4.18 -15.91
C PRO A 320 9.85 -4.63 -14.44
N MET A 321 9.20 -5.75 -14.12
CA MET A 321 9.15 -6.28 -12.75
C MET A 321 10.48 -6.80 -12.22
N THR A 322 11.45 -7.10 -13.10
CA THR A 322 12.81 -7.51 -12.68
C THR A 322 13.76 -6.34 -12.47
N CYS A 323 13.33 -5.13 -12.83
CA CYS A 323 14.11 -3.91 -12.62
C CYS A 323 14.11 -3.50 -11.13
N SER A 324 15.15 -2.78 -10.71
CA SER A 324 15.20 -2.15 -9.38
C SER A 324 14.07 -1.11 -9.22
N GLY A 325 13.69 -0.79 -7.98
CA GLY A 325 12.65 0.20 -7.70
C GLY A 325 12.91 1.56 -8.36
N GLY A 326 14.17 2.03 -8.35
CA GLY A 326 14.57 3.26 -9.04
C GLY A 326 14.46 3.19 -10.56
N GLU A 327 14.78 2.04 -11.19
CA GLU A 327 14.62 1.82 -12.63
C GLU A 327 13.15 1.78 -13.02
N LYS A 328 12.31 1.06 -12.26
CA LYS A 328 10.85 1.03 -12.44
C LYS A 328 10.27 2.43 -12.42
N ARG A 329 10.69 3.26 -11.45
CA ARG A 329 10.21 4.64 -11.31
C ARG A 329 10.60 5.52 -12.49
N ARG A 330 11.87 5.49 -12.92
CA ARG A 330 12.32 6.23 -14.10
C ARG A 330 11.61 5.77 -15.37
N LEU A 331 11.40 4.46 -15.52
CA LEU A 331 10.65 3.90 -16.65
C LEU A 331 9.20 4.41 -16.67
N ALA A 332 8.50 4.38 -15.52
CA ALA A 332 7.11 4.84 -15.42
C ALA A 332 6.97 6.33 -15.76
N ILE A 333 7.91 7.18 -15.28
CA ILE A 333 7.90 8.62 -15.60
C ILE A 333 8.20 8.84 -17.09
N ALA A 334 9.14 8.12 -17.66
CA ALA A 334 9.47 8.20 -19.10
C ALA A 334 8.28 7.76 -19.97
N ALA A 335 7.59 6.67 -19.60
CA ALA A 335 6.39 6.19 -20.29
C ALA A 335 5.22 7.18 -20.19
N ALA A 336 5.05 7.85 -19.05
CA ALA A 336 4.08 8.91 -18.90
C ALA A 336 4.39 10.13 -19.79
N LEU A 337 5.65 10.56 -19.86
CA LEU A 337 6.09 11.66 -20.72
C LEU A 337 6.03 11.31 -22.21
N ALA A 338 6.21 10.05 -22.58
CA ALA A 338 6.07 9.59 -23.97
C ALA A 338 4.69 9.89 -24.56
N GLN A 339 3.65 9.94 -23.73
CA GLN A 339 2.27 10.27 -24.12
C GLN A 339 2.09 11.75 -24.48
N ARG A 340 3.06 12.62 -24.22
CA ARG A 340 2.98 14.09 -24.38
C ARG A 340 1.75 14.70 -23.73
N PRO A 341 1.54 14.46 -22.43
CA PRO A 341 0.33 14.89 -21.75
C PRO A 341 0.24 16.41 -21.64
N ASP A 342 -1.00 16.95 -21.57
CA ASP A 342 -1.24 18.35 -21.17
C ASP A 342 -0.99 18.55 -19.67
N LEU A 343 -1.34 17.54 -18.86
CA LEU A 343 -1.16 17.49 -17.42
C LEU A 343 -0.40 16.22 -17.02
N LEU A 344 0.74 16.39 -16.37
CA LEU A 344 1.51 15.30 -15.78
C LEU A 344 1.37 15.32 -14.25
N LEU A 345 0.91 14.22 -13.69
CA LEU A 345 0.72 14.02 -12.25
C LEU A 345 1.74 13.01 -11.73
N LEU A 346 2.52 13.39 -10.72
CA LEU A 346 3.56 12.54 -10.15
C LEU A 346 3.38 12.44 -8.64
N ASP A 347 3.28 11.20 -8.13
CA ASP A 347 3.15 10.95 -6.70
C ASP A 347 4.50 10.49 -6.12
N GLU A 348 5.17 11.34 -5.33
CA GLU A 348 6.47 11.13 -4.69
C GLU A 348 7.57 10.62 -5.67
N PRO A 349 7.92 11.37 -6.74
CA PRO A 349 8.75 10.88 -7.85
C PRO A 349 10.22 10.62 -7.49
N THR A 350 10.74 11.16 -6.38
CA THR A 350 12.15 11.05 -5.98
C THR A 350 12.39 9.97 -4.92
N VAL A 351 11.35 9.43 -4.30
CA VAL A 351 11.49 8.40 -3.24
C VAL A 351 12.23 7.17 -3.76
N GLY A 352 13.27 6.72 -3.03
CA GLY A 352 14.09 5.55 -3.38
C GLY A 352 15.10 5.79 -4.52
N LEU A 353 15.36 7.03 -4.90
CA LEU A 353 16.41 7.41 -5.84
C LEU A 353 17.62 7.96 -5.10
N ASP A 354 18.83 7.65 -5.61
CA ASP A 354 20.04 8.34 -5.19
C ASP A 354 20.06 9.80 -5.73
N ASP A 355 20.91 10.65 -5.17
CA ASP A 355 20.94 12.08 -5.49
C ASP A 355 21.16 12.35 -6.99
N ASP A 356 22.04 11.60 -7.67
CA ASP A 356 22.33 11.81 -9.11
C ASP A 356 21.11 11.45 -9.98
N ARG A 357 20.45 10.36 -9.64
CA ARG A 357 19.24 9.89 -10.35
C ARG A 357 18.03 10.73 -9.99
N GLY A 358 17.92 11.15 -8.73
CA GLY A 358 16.92 12.13 -8.30
C GLY A 358 17.06 13.44 -9.06
N ALA A 359 18.26 14.01 -9.14
CA ALA A 359 18.54 15.22 -9.90
C ALA A 359 18.23 15.04 -11.40
N SER A 360 18.51 13.88 -11.99
CA SER A 360 18.16 13.59 -13.39
C SER A 360 16.64 13.58 -13.60
N VAL A 361 15.87 12.97 -12.69
CA VAL A 361 14.40 12.96 -12.71
C VAL A 361 13.85 14.39 -12.55
N LEU A 362 14.36 15.16 -11.60
CA LEU A 362 13.95 16.55 -11.38
C LEU A 362 14.24 17.43 -12.60
N SER A 363 15.41 17.27 -13.22
CA SER A 363 15.77 17.97 -14.46
C SER A 363 14.82 17.61 -15.60
N ALA A 364 14.42 16.34 -15.73
CA ALA A 364 13.47 15.90 -16.74
C ALA A 364 12.05 16.43 -16.49
N ILE A 365 11.61 16.48 -15.23
CA ILE A 365 10.33 17.08 -14.82
C ILE A 365 10.33 18.56 -15.16
N ARG A 366 11.43 19.28 -14.87
CA ARG A 366 11.56 20.71 -15.24
C ARG A 366 11.53 20.90 -16.76
N ALA A 367 12.28 20.11 -17.50
CA ALA A 367 12.29 20.15 -18.96
C ALA A 367 10.91 19.88 -19.56
N ALA A 368 10.14 18.97 -18.98
CA ALA A 368 8.75 18.71 -19.38
C ALA A 368 7.87 19.96 -19.15
N ALA A 369 7.98 20.59 -18.00
CA ALA A 369 7.27 21.85 -17.74
C ALA A 369 7.71 22.96 -18.72
N ASP A 370 9.01 23.13 -18.95
CA ASP A 370 9.55 24.13 -19.89
C ASP A 370 9.09 23.89 -21.34
N SER A 371 8.75 22.66 -21.69
CA SER A 371 8.14 22.32 -22.99
C SER A 371 6.64 22.63 -23.08
N GLY A 372 6.03 23.15 -22.00
CA GLY A 372 4.64 23.59 -21.95
C GLY A 372 3.68 22.59 -21.29
N VAL A 373 4.18 21.49 -20.70
CA VAL A 373 3.36 20.57 -19.89
C VAL A 373 3.04 21.23 -18.54
N ALA A 374 1.79 21.12 -18.08
CA ALA A 374 1.46 21.44 -16.69
C ALA A 374 1.85 20.25 -15.81
N VAL A 375 2.62 20.49 -14.75
CA VAL A 375 3.09 19.41 -13.87
C VAL A 375 2.58 19.61 -12.45
N VAL A 376 1.96 18.58 -11.87
CA VAL A 376 1.58 18.57 -10.46
C VAL A 376 2.31 17.40 -9.77
N VAL A 377 3.09 17.73 -8.75
CA VAL A 377 3.91 16.77 -8.01
C VAL A 377 3.48 16.72 -6.56
N SER A 378 3.11 15.57 -6.04
CA SER A 378 3.06 15.41 -4.59
C SER A 378 4.46 15.12 -4.07
N SER A 379 4.93 15.87 -3.09
CA SER A 379 6.20 15.57 -2.43
C SER A 379 6.35 16.32 -1.10
N HIS A 380 7.19 15.74 -0.25
CA HIS A 380 7.72 16.39 0.96
C HIS A 380 9.23 16.65 0.84
N ASP A 381 9.85 16.27 -0.28
CA ASP A 381 11.27 16.47 -0.58
C ASP A 381 11.57 17.96 -0.78
N ARG A 382 12.56 18.48 -0.05
CA ARG A 382 12.98 19.88 -0.12
C ARG A 382 13.49 20.28 -1.51
N GLN A 383 14.13 19.37 -2.24
CA GLN A 383 14.61 19.63 -3.59
C GLN A 383 13.45 19.79 -4.58
N VAL A 384 12.41 18.95 -4.44
CA VAL A 384 11.18 19.05 -5.24
C VAL A 384 10.44 20.36 -4.93
N ILE A 385 10.32 20.72 -3.65
CA ILE A 385 9.68 21.97 -3.21
C ILE A 385 10.46 23.20 -3.72
N ALA A 386 11.80 23.12 -3.69
CA ALA A 386 12.65 24.25 -4.13
C ALA A 386 12.57 24.52 -5.65
N MET A 387 12.19 23.54 -6.47
CA MET A 387 12.00 23.74 -7.91
C MET A 387 10.57 24.12 -8.30
N ALA A 388 9.64 24.18 -7.34
CA ALA A 388 8.24 24.49 -7.59
C ALA A 388 8.03 25.94 -8.00
N ASP A 389 7.15 26.18 -8.98
CA ASP A 389 6.65 27.51 -9.32
C ASP A 389 5.49 27.90 -8.37
N GLU A 390 4.75 26.89 -7.86
CA GLU A 390 3.67 27.08 -6.89
C GLU A 390 3.65 25.91 -5.89
N VAL A 391 3.39 26.22 -4.62
CA VAL A 391 3.26 25.19 -3.57
C VAL A 391 1.87 25.28 -2.95
N VAL A 392 1.15 24.16 -2.95
CA VAL A 392 -0.17 24.00 -2.33
C VAL A 392 -0.03 23.14 -1.08
N ASP A 393 -0.22 23.74 0.09
CA ASP A 393 -0.23 22.99 1.36
C ASP A 393 -1.60 22.36 1.59
N VAL A 394 -1.68 21.04 1.37
CA VAL A 394 -2.92 20.27 1.53
C VAL A 394 -3.35 20.14 3.00
N ALA A 395 -2.43 20.34 3.96
CA ALA A 395 -2.78 20.28 5.37
C ALA A 395 -3.80 21.37 5.76
N SER A 396 -3.77 22.52 5.07
CA SER A 396 -4.72 23.62 5.27
C SER A 396 -6.17 23.28 4.89
N TYR A 397 -6.37 22.26 4.06
CA TYR A 397 -7.68 21.77 3.60
C TYR A 397 -8.14 20.52 4.31
N ARG A 398 -7.35 20.01 5.26
CA ARG A 398 -7.69 18.77 5.99
C ARG A 398 -8.91 18.95 6.87
N VAL A 399 -9.93 18.13 6.63
CA VAL A 399 -11.08 18.03 7.53
C VAL A 399 -10.70 17.11 8.71
N PRO A 400 -10.87 17.56 9.96
CA PRO A 400 -10.60 16.72 11.13
C PRO A 400 -11.32 15.38 11.05
N ASP A 401 -10.69 14.34 11.59
CA ASP A 401 -11.36 13.05 11.72
C ASP A 401 -12.61 13.19 12.59
N PRO A 402 -13.77 12.67 12.17
CA PRO A 402 -14.94 12.67 13.01
C PRO A 402 -14.61 12.01 14.35
N THR A 403 -14.98 12.67 15.45
CA THR A 403 -14.76 12.10 16.78
C THR A 403 -15.47 10.73 16.87
N PRO A 404 -14.96 9.78 17.67
CA PRO A 404 -15.55 8.45 17.77
C PRO A 404 -17.05 8.43 18.08
N ASN A 405 -17.56 9.52 18.68
CA ASN A 405 -18.99 9.70 18.98
C ASN A 405 -19.81 10.27 17.80
N GLU A 406 -19.17 10.86 16.80
CA GLU A 406 -19.81 11.45 15.62
C GLU A 406 -19.83 10.51 14.40
N ARG A 407 -19.08 9.42 14.46
CA ARG A 407 -19.21 8.39 13.42
C ARG A 407 -20.63 7.83 13.47
N PRO A 408 -21.41 7.92 12.39
CA PRO A 408 -22.72 7.26 12.31
C PRO A 408 -22.45 5.79 12.60
N GLY A 409 -22.92 5.32 13.78
CA GLY A 409 -22.47 4.15 14.52
C GLY A 409 -21.90 3.08 13.64
N GLU A 410 -20.64 2.72 13.84
CA GLU A 410 -20.01 1.54 13.22
C GLU A 410 -21.02 0.41 13.41
N LYS A 411 -21.63 0.00 12.30
CA LYS A 411 -22.62 -1.07 12.32
C LYS A 411 -21.88 -2.29 12.86
N LYS A 412 -22.07 -2.59 14.15
CA LYS A 412 -21.43 -3.75 14.79
C LYS A 412 -21.55 -4.92 13.82
N PRO A 413 -20.47 -5.61 13.49
CA PRO A 413 -20.52 -6.73 12.57
C PRO A 413 -21.61 -7.72 13.03
N ALA A 414 -22.30 -8.35 12.11
CA ALA A 414 -23.27 -9.37 12.47
C ALA A 414 -22.56 -10.45 13.27
N PHE A 415 -23.19 -10.96 14.33
CA PHE A 415 -22.57 -11.87 15.33
C PHE A 415 -21.79 -13.03 14.66
N LEU A 416 -22.35 -13.62 13.61
CA LEU A 416 -21.70 -14.74 12.90
C LEU A 416 -20.47 -14.34 12.07
N THR A 417 -20.25 -13.07 11.74
CA THR A 417 -19.03 -12.63 11.07
C THR A 417 -17.83 -12.50 12.02
N THR A 418 -18.08 -12.57 13.33
CA THR A 418 -17.05 -12.58 14.38
C THR A 418 -16.64 -13.99 14.78
N ILE A 419 -17.33 -15.02 14.29
CA ILE A 419 -17.05 -16.42 14.59
C ILE A 419 -15.91 -16.91 13.68
N ASN A 420 -15.03 -17.76 14.24
CA ASN A 420 -13.96 -18.41 13.51
C ASN A 420 -14.50 -19.07 12.22
N PRO A 421 -13.91 -18.84 11.04
CA PRO A 421 -14.33 -19.42 9.76
C PRO A 421 -14.49 -20.95 9.78
N LEU A 422 -13.69 -21.64 10.61
CA LEU A 422 -13.77 -23.09 10.78
C LEU A 422 -15.12 -23.53 11.38
N VAL A 423 -15.67 -22.76 12.32
CA VAL A 423 -16.99 -23.02 12.92
C VAL A 423 -18.09 -22.85 11.88
N ALA A 424 -18.03 -21.80 11.06
CA ALA A 424 -18.97 -21.59 9.96
C ALA A 424 -18.90 -22.74 8.93
N PHE A 425 -17.70 -23.23 8.62
CA PHE A 425 -17.48 -24.37 7.74
C PHE A 425 -18.05 -25.67 8.32
N LEU A 426 -17.85 -25.95 9.61
CA LEU A 426 -18.43 -27.12 10.29
C LEU A 426 -19.96 -27.08 10.32
N ILE A 427 -20.56 -25.90 10.53
CA ILE A 427 -22.01 -25.72 10.44
C ILE A 427 -22.52 -26.04 9.03
N ALA A 428 -21.78 -25.59 8.00
CA ALA A 428 -22.11 -25.90 6.61
C ALA A 428 -22.08 -27.41 6.33
N ILE A 429 -21.03 -28.10 6.78
CA ILE A 429 -20.91 -29.55 6.67
C ILE A 429 -22.06 -30.26 7.41
N ALA A 430 -22.37 -29.84 8.63
CA ALA A 430 -23.48 -30.38 9.41
C ALA A 430 -24.83 -30.23 8.67
N GLY A 431 -25.05 -29.08 8.00
CA GLY A 431 -26.23 -28.86 7.15
C GLY A 431 -26.32 -29.83 5.96
N ILE A 432 -25.16 -30.10 5.31
CA ILE A 432 -25.05 -31.09 4.22
C ILE A 432 -25.46 -32.47 4.71
N PHE A 433 -24.85 -32.94 5.80
CA PHE A 433 -25.17 -34.24 6.37
C PHE A 433 -26.62 -34.29 6.87
N GLY A 434 -27.11 -33.22 7.51
CA GLY A 434 -28.50 -33.13 7.97
C GLY A 434 -29.51 -33.29 6.83
N SER A 435 -29.22 -32.76 5.63
CA SER A 435 -30.09 -32.89 4.46
C SER A 435 -30.31 -34.35 4.01
N LEU A 436 -29.35 -35.24 4.27
CA LEU A 436 -29.44 -36.69 3.93
C LEU A 436 -30.47 -37.42 4.82
N PHE A 437 -30.75 -36.92 6.02
CA PHE A 437 -31.71 -37.50 6.95
C PHE A 437 -33.15 -37.03 6.76
N VAL A 438 -33.41 -36.13 5.80
CA VAL A 438 -34.76 -35.71 5.47
C VAL A 438 -35.51 -36.82 4.76
N ARG A 439 -36.20 -37.67 5.55
CA ARG A 439 -36.97 -38.84 5.09
C ARG A 439 -38.48 -38.54 4.92
N SER A 440 -38.97 -37.47 5.49
CA SER A 440 -40.36 -37.04 5.35
C SER A 440 -40.44 -35.49 5.29
N PRO A 441 -41.54 -34.90 4.75
CA PRO A 441 -41.77 -33.46 4.72
C PRO A 441 -41.71 -32.84 6.12
N LEU A 442 -42.20 -33.51 7.13
CA LEU A 442 -42.20 -33.03 8.52
C LEU A 442 -40.77 -32.89 9.07
N VAL A 443 -39.91 -33.89 8.84
CA VAL A 443 -38.49 -33.83 9.23
C VAL A 443 -37.75 -32.73 8.49
N GLY A 444 -38.06 -32.50 7.21
CA GLY A 444 -37.53 -31.39 6.42
C GLY A 444 -37.93 -30.03 6.96
N ALA A 445 -39.21 -29.86 7.31
CA ALA A 445 -39.70 -28.62 7.91
C ALA A 445 -39.04 -28.31 9.26
N VAL A 446 -38.89 -29.30 10.13
CA VAL A 446 -38.15 -29.16 11.40
C VAL A 446 -36.67 -28.80 11.16
N GLY A 447 -36.05 -29.39 10.13
CA GLY A 447 -34.66 -29.07 9.74
C GLY A 447 -34.42 -27.64 9.27
N LEU A 448 -35.46 -26.88 8.88
CA LEU A 448 -35.35 -25.47 8.54
C LEU A 448 -35.32 -24.54 9.76
N ILE A 449 -35.73 -24.98 10.94
CA ILE A 449 -35.76 -24.14 12.15
C ILE A 449 -34.38 -23.57 12.49
N PRO A 450 -33.28 -24.31 12.51
CA PRO A 450 -31.96 -23.76 12.74
C PRO A 450 -31.57 -22.69 11.71
N ALA A 451 -31.90 -22.92 10.44
CA ALA A 451 -31.61 -21.97 9.38
C ALA A 451 -32.40 -20.66 9.54
N ALA A 452 -33.69 -20.74 9.92
CA ALA A 452 -34.52 -19.57 10.18
C ALA A 452 -34.05 -18.77 11.39
N VAL A 453 -33.55 -19.43 12.45
CA VAL A 453 -32.99 -18.77 13.63
C VAL A 453 -31.64 -18.12 13.31
N MET A 454 -30.82 -18.76 12.49
CA MET A 454 -29.50 -18.24 12.12
C MET A 454 -29.55 -17.11 11.08
N ALA A 455 -30.56 -17.05 10.22
CA ALA A 455 -30.68 -16.06 9.16
C ALA A 455 -30.56 -14.59 9.66
N PRO A 456 -31.25 -14.14 10.72
CA PRO A 456 -31.11 -12.78 11.24
C PRO A 456 -29.74 -12.54 11.94
N MET A 457 -29.03 -13.60 12.35
CA MET A 457 -27.70 -13.52 12.94
C MET A 457 -26.60 -13.35 11.87
N CYS A 458 -26.87 -13.73 10.62
CA CYS A 458 -25.95 -13.61 9.49
C CYS A 458 -26.01 -12.25 8.81
N SER A 459 -27.13 -11.51 8.89
CA SER A 459 -27.31 -10.22 8.24
C SER A 459 -28.31 -9.35 8.98
N ARG A 460 -27.95 -8.10 9.24
CA ARG A 460 -28.83 -7.08 9.84
C ARG A 460 -29.75 -6.40 8.80
N HIS A 461 -29.46 -6.59 7.51
CA HIS A 461 -30.23 -5.99 6.42
C HIS A 461 -31.05 -7.03 5.67
N VAL A 462 -32.32 -6.76 5.48
CA VAL A 462 -33.25 -7.66 4.78
C VAL A 462 -32.90 -7.80 3.30
N LYS A 463 -32.46 -6.72 2.64
CA LYS A 463 -32.14 -6.74 1.19
C LYS A 463 -31.10 -7.80 0.79
N PRO A 464 -29.88 -7.88 1.39
CA PRO A 464 -28.90 -8.90 1.01
C PRO A 464 -29.36 -10.31 1.39
N LEU A 465 -30.15 -10.48 2.45
CA LEU A 465 -30.72 -11.76 2.83
C LEU A 465 -31.71 -12.25 1.76
N VAL A 466 -32.63 -11.40 1.31
CA VAL A 466 -33.60 -11.71 0.26
C VAL A 466 -32.91 -12.04 -1.06
N VAL A 467 -31.95 -11.21 -1.51
CA VAL A 467 -31.21 -11.47 -2.77
C VAL A 467 -30.50 -12.81 -2.78
N ARG A 468 -30.01 -13.27 -1.62
CA ARG A 468 -29.31 -14.57 -1.50
C ARG A 468 -30.27 -15.76 -1.34
N THR A 469 -31.43 -15.58 -0.73
CA THR A 469 -32.37 -16.68 -0.48
C THR A 469 -33.33 -16.92 -1.64
N VAL A 470 -33.71 -15.89 -2.41
CA VAL A 470 -34.65 -16.01 -3.55
C VAL A 470 -34.19 -17.04 -4.59
N PRO A 471 -32.95 -17.09 -5.08
CA PRO A 471 -32.51 -18.09 -6.05
C PRO A 471 -32.64 -19.54 -5.54
N VAL A 472 -32.38 -19.74 -4.24
CA VAL A 472 -32.49 -21.07 -3.59
C VAL A 472 -33.95 -21.48 -3.49
N LEU A 473 -34.82 -20.55 -3.17
CA LEU A 473 -36.26 -20.79 -3.08
C LEU A 473 -36.85 -21.12 -4.47
N ILE A 474 -36.43 -20.41 -5.50
CA ILE A 474 -36.78 -20.70 -6.90
C ILE A 474 -36.32 -22.10 -7.29
N ALA A 475 -35.06 -22.48 -6.99
CA ALA A 475 -34.53 -23.80 -7.28
C ALA A 475 -35.32 -24.91 -6.57
N ALA A 476 -35.70 -24.72 -5.31
CA ALA A 476 -36.51 -25.66 -4.55
C ALA A 476 -37.92 -25.83 -5.16
N VAL A 477 -38.56 -24.73 -5.54
CA VAL A 477 -39.90 -24.75 -6.22
C VAL A 477 -39.80 -25.45 -7.58
N MET A 478 -38.76 -25.14 -8.38
CA MET A 478 -38.53 -25.80 -9.67
C MET A 478 -38.30 -27.30 -9.52
N LEU A 479 -37.59 -27.73 -8.48
CA LEU A 479 -37.40 -29.17 -8.20
C LEU A 479 -38.72 -29.85 -7.80
N VAL A 480 -39.55 -29.22 -6.97
CA VAL A 480 -40.88 -29.72 -6.63
C VAL A 480 -41.70 -29.89 -7.91
N TRP A 481 -41.72 -28.89 -8.76
CA TRP A 481 -42.45 -28.88 -10.03
C TRP A 481 -41.98 -29.97 -10.99
N THR A 482 -40.70 -30.12 -11.22
CA THR A 482 -40.12 -31.16 -12.09
C THR A 482 -40.38 -32.57 -11.54
N THR A 483 -40.32 -32.77 -10.22
CA THR A 483 -40.60 -34.07 -9.59
C THR A 483 -42.08 -34.46 -9.80
N LEU A 484 -43.02 -33.51 -9.68
CA LEU A 484 -44.46 -33.77 -9.94
C LEU A 484 -44.73 -34.09 -11.40
N LEU A 485 -44.04 -33.41 -12.35
CA LEU A 485 -44.20 -33.69 -13.78
C LEU A 485 -43.66 -35.04 -14.21
N LEU A 486 -42.56 -35.51 -13.57
CA LEU A 486 -41.89 -36.77 -13.92
C LEU A 486 -42.53 -38.00 -13.24
N HIS A 487 -43.29 -37.83 -12.18
CA HIS A 487 -44.01 -38.94 -11.50
C HIS A 487 -45.44 -39.03 -11.95
N SER A 488 -46.38 -39.34 -11.44
CA SER A 488 -47.76 -39.64 -11.83
C SER A 488 -48.69 -38.43 -11.97
N GLY A 489 -48.16 -37.23 -12.04
CA GLY A 489 -48.95 -36.00 -12.18
C GLY A 489 -49.51 -35.43 -10.87
N PHE A 490 -50.27 -34.36 -10.96
CA PHE A 490 -50.70 -33.50 -9.83
C PHE A 490 -51.79 -34.13 -8.94
N THR A 491 -52.33 -35.30 -9.29
CA THR A 491 -53.48 -35.91 -8.60
C THR A 491 -53.08 -36.96 -7.55
N ASP A 492 -51.80 -37.39 -7.52
CA ASP A 492 -51.36 -38.41 -6.59
C ASP A 492 -50.77 -37.79 -5.30
N PRO A 493 -51.38 -38.06 -4.11
CA PRO A 493 -50.87 -37.56 -2.83
C PRO A 493 -49.47 -38.06 -2.48
N SER A 494 -49.06 -39.22 -2.97
CA SER A 494 -47.73 -39.79 -2.73
C SER A 494 -46.65 -39.01 -3.50
N ALA A 495 -46.92 -38.57 -4.72
CA ALA A 495 -46.05 -37.75 -5.54
C ALA A 495 -45.80 -36.36 -4.90
N TRP A 496 -46.81 -35.75 -4.29
CA TRP A 496 -46.68 -34.51 -3.56
C TRP A 496 -45.79 -34.63 -2.32
N SER A 497 -45.90 -35.74 -1.57
CA SER A 497 -45.03 -36.00 -0.42
C SER A 497 -43.57 -36.13 -0.82
N GLU A 498 -43.27 -36.85 -1.91
CA GLU A 498 -41.92 -37.04 -2.43
C GLU A 498 -41.34 -35.71 -2.98
N ALA A 499 -42.13 -34.99 -3.80
CA ALA A 499 -41.70 -33.72 -4.36
C ALA A 499 -41.40 -32.68 -3.29
N THR A 500 -42.28 -32.56 -2.27
CA THR A 500 -42.05 -31.63 -1.14
C THR A 500 -40.83 -32.00 -0.34
N ARG A 501 -40.59 -33.29 -0.13
CA ARG A 501 -39.39 -33.83 0.53
C ARG A 501 -38.10 -33.41 -0.19
N GLN A 502 -38.06 -33.50 -1.54
CA GLN A 502 -36.93 -33.13 -2.35
C GLN A 502 -36.68 -31.62 -2.31
N GLY A 503 -37.72 -30.79 -2.40
CA GLY A 503 -37.61 -29.33 -2.27
C GLY A 503 -37.07 -28.89 -0.90
N LEU A 504 -37.55 -29.53 0.19
CA LEU A 504 -37.10 -29.27 1.55
C LEU A 504 -35.62 -29.67 1.77
N ARG A 505 -35.14 -30.72 1.10
CA ARG A 505 -33.72 -31.11 1.15
C ARG A 505 -32.82 -29.99 0.62
N ILE A 506 -33.20 -29.35 -0.50
CA ILE A 506 -32.43 -28.19 -1.04
C ILE A 506 -32.46 -27.03 -0.07
N LEU A 507 -33.61 -26.72 0.51
CA LEU A 507 -33.76 -25.64 1.47
C LEU A 507 -32.97 -25.86 2.76
N VAL A 508 -32.79 -27.09 3.22
CA VAL A 508 -31.94 -27.44 4.37
C VAL A 508 -30.46 -27.40 4.00
N PHE A 509 -30.10 -27.77 2.76
CA PHE A 509 -28.74 -27.83 2.26
C PHE A 509 -28.13 -26.43 2.00
N CYS A 510 -28.88 -25.52 1.37
CA CYS A 510 -28.36 -24.26 0.85
C CYS A 510 -28.13 -23.12 1.87
N PRO A 511 -28.87 -22.95 2.99
CA PRO A 511 -28.61 -21.88 3.94
C PRO A 511 -27.23 -21.93 4.57
N ALA A 512 -26.64 -23.12 4.69
CA ALA A 512 -25.29 -23.31 5.19
C ALA A 512 -24.21 -22.63 4.32
N ARG A 513 -24.43 -22.54 3.01
CA ARG A 513 -23.49 -21.92 2.07
C ARG A 513 -23.55 -20.40 2.06
N SER A 514 -24.70 -19.81 2.39
CA SER A 514 -24.85 -18.34 2.47
C SER A 514 -24.27 -17.73 3.73
N ALA A 515 -24.10 -18.49 4.79
CA ALA A 515 -23.52 -18.05 6.05
C ALA A 515 -21.97 -18.02 6.02
N GLY A 516 -21.33 -18.92 5.26
CA GLY A 516 -19.87 -19.09 5.23
C GLY A 516 -19.10 -18.17 4.28
N LEU A 517 -19.74 -17.58 3.26
CA LEU A 517 -19.06 -16.82 2.20
C LEU A 517 -19.30 -15.30 2.26
N GLY A 518 -19.86 -14.79 3.34
CA GLY A 518 -20.21 -13.37 3.49
C GLY A 518 -19.07 -12.43 3.87
N GLY A 519 -17.84 -12.90 4.09
CA GLY A 519 -16.71 -12.11 4.60
C GLY A 519 -15.64 -11.73 3.59
N HIS A 520 -15.57 -12.38 2.44
CA HIS A 520 -14.60 -12.02 1.40
C HIS A 520 -15.32 -11.40 0.21
N ARG A 521 -15.25 -10.08 0.05
CA ARG A 521 -15.43 -9.49 -1.28
C ARG A 521 -14.32 -10.05 -2.16
N PRO A 522 -14.62 -10.59 -3.36
CA PRO A 522 -13.56 -10.84 -4.32
C PRO A 522 -12.89 -9.51 -4.59
N TYR A 523 -11.57 -9.49 -4.59
CA TYR A 523 -10.78 -8.39 -5.08
C TYR A 523 -11.33 -8.03 -6.47
N SER A 524 -11.91 -6.85 -6.61
CA SER A 524 -12.11 -6.26 -7.91
C SER A 524 -10.71 -5.87 -8.37
N VAL A 525 -10.13 -6.70 -9.23
CA VAL A 525 -9.04 -6.31 -10.11
C VAL A 525 -9.64 -5.25 -11.02
N GLY A 526 -9.20 -4.01 -10.85
CA GLY A 526 -9.46 -2.84 -11.67
C GLY A 526 -8.26 -1.93 -11.52
#